data_7be50cf239579b1089c94626afbe5337
#
_entry.id   7be50cf239579b1089c94626afbe5337
#
_cell.length_a   1.000
_cell.length_b   1.000
_cell.length_c   1.000
_cell.angle_alpha   90.00
_cell.angle_beta   90.00
_cell.angle_gamma   90.00
#
_symmetry.space_group_name_H-M   'P 1'
#
loop_
_entity.id
_entity.type
_entity.pdbx_description
1 polymer ?
#
loop_
_entity_poly.entity_id
_entity_poly.type
_entity_poly.pdbx_seq_one_letter_code
_entity_poly.pdbx_strand_id
1 'polypeptide(L)'
;MPRVSPAPAERFSEVADYVERWKQTKGYPPNTWLTMVRRPKVFRAYRDLHSAAMMDEGEVPRALKFMIAYTVSRACGDAYTAAHNAENAAHMGGVALEKVEALDRFRESLHFSAAERAALELAAATGACPPAVTDEHFRELRKHYSEDAIVEIVAALALIGWLNRWTCALAPQLEPNALAFATAHLSRGGWTPGVHAPRAP
;
A
#
# COMPACT_ATOMS: atom_id res chain seq x y z
N MET A 1 -15.83 -3.12 -14.07
CA MET A 1 -15.94 -1.64 -13.98
C MET A 1 -15.88 -1.27 -12.51
N PRO A 2 -15.26 -0.15 -12.15
CA PRO A 2 -15.35 0.35 -10.80
C PRO A 2 -16.82 0.50 -10.41
N ARG A 3 -17.13 0.25 -9.15
CA ARG A 3 -18.53 0.35 -8.64
C ARG A 3 -19.03 1.79 -8.59
N VAL A 4 -18.11 2.75 -8.60
CA VAL A 4 -18.39 4.19 -8.72
C VAL A 4 -17.49 4.74 -9.82
N SER A 5 -18.08 5.47 -10.77
CA SER A 5 -17.33 6.08 -11.87
C SER A 5 -16.36 7.15 -11.37
N PRO A 6 -15.26 7.41 -12.10
CA PRO A 6 -14.35 8.53 -11.83
C PRO A 6 -15.08 9.85 -11.65
N ALA A 7 -14.43 10.79 -10.96
CA ALA A 7 -14.96 12.15 -10.84
C ALA A 7 -15.07 12.80 -12.23
N PRO A 8 -16.06 13.67 -12.46
CA PRO A 8 -16.13 14.46 -13.67
C PRO A 8 -14.94 15.43 -13.76
N ALA A 9 -14.55 15.77 -15.01
CA ALA A 9 -13.30 16.46 -15.31
C ALA A 9 -13.13 17.79 -14.55
N GLU A 10 -14.20 18.53 -14.36
CA GLU A 10 -14.20 19.82 -13.65
C GLU A 10 -13.76 19.71 -12.18
N ARG A 11 -13.92 18.55 -11.56
CA ARG A 11 -13.48 18.33 -10.16
C ARG A 11 -11.98 18.25 -10.02
N PHE A 12 -11.25 17.91 -11.08
CA PHE A 12 -9.80 17.78 -11.03
C PHE A 12 -9.09 19.12 -10.87
N SER A 13 -9.71 20.23 -11.25
CA SER A 13 -9.17 21.58 -10.99
C SER A 13 -8.98 21.86 -9.50
N GLU A 14 -9.84 21.29 -8.65
CA GLU A 14 -9.76 21.46 -7.19
C GLU A 14 -8.56 20.74 -6.53
N VAL A 15 -7.89 19.85 -7.27
CA VAL A 15 -6.78 19.00 -6.79
C VAL A 15 -5.64 18.90 -7.81
N ALA A 16 -5.55 19.85 -8.73
CA ALA A 16 -4.61 19.82 -9.85
C ALA A 16 -3.14 19.73 -9.40
N ASP A 17 -2.80 20.40 -8.30
CA ASP A 17 -1.48 20.39 -7.67
C ASP A 17 -1.02 18.97 -7.28
N TYR A 18 -1.91 18.16 -6.73
CA TYR A 18 -1.60 16.78 -6.37
C TYR A 18 -1.50 15.87 -7.60
N VAL A 19 -2.42 16.02 -8.54
CA VAL A 19 -2.46 15.22 -9.76
C VAL A 19 -1.21 15.45 -10.62
N GLU A 20 -0.80 16.71 -10.78
CA GLU A 20 0.37 17.06 -11.58
C GLU A 20 1.66 16.53 -10.94
N ARG A 21 1.85 16.73 -9.64
CA ARG A 21 3.01 16.19 -8.91
C ARG A 21 3.11 14.67 -9.07
N TRP A 22 2.00 13.96 -9.03
CA TRP A 22 2.01 12.51 -9.18
C TRP A 22 2.31 12.05 -10.59
N LYS A 23 1.80 12.76 -11.60
CA LYS A 23 2.18 12.49 -13.00
C LYS A 23 3.68 12.61 -13.22
N GLN A 24 4.32 13.62 -12.63
CA GLN A 24 5.77 13.80 -12.69
C GLN A 24 6.53 12.67 -11.99
N THR A 25 5.98 12.10 -10.93
CA THR A 25 6.66 11.09 -10.11
C THR A 25 6.44 9.67 -10.62
N LYS A 26 5.19 9.32 -10.99
CA LYS A 26 4.78 7.95 -11.37
C LYS A 26 4.21 7.85 -12.79
N GLY A 27 4.02 8.97 -13.48
CA GLY A 27 3.53 9.02 -14.86
C GLY A 27 2.00 9.00 -15.01
N TYR A 28 1.26 8.59 -13.98
CA TYR A 28 -0.21 8.51 -14.01
C TYR A 28 -0.83 8.65 -12.62
N PRO A 29 -2.03 9.22 -12.49
CA PRO A 29 -2.77 9.19 -11.24
C PRO A 29 -3.40 7.81 -11.03
N PRO A 30 -3.33 7.23 -9.82
CA PRO A 30 -4.02 5.96 -9.52
C PRO A 30 -5.53 6.06 -9.74
N ASN A 31 -6.15 5.04 -10.30
CA ASN A 31 -7.60 5.00 -10.57
C ASN A 31 -8.45 5.18 -9.31
N THR A 32 -7.95 4.72 -8.17
CA THR A 32 -8.59 4.97 -6.87
C THR A 32 -8.72 6.46 -6.56
N TRP A 33 -7.77 7.29 -6.99
CA TRP A 33 -7.82 8.74 -6.82
C TRP A 33 -8.90 9.39 -7.70
N LEU A 34 -9.03 8.88 -8.94
CA LEU A 34 -10.04 9.39 -9.87
C LEU A 34 -11.46 9.31 -9.28
N THR A 35 -11.71 8.29 -8.46
CA THR A 35 -12.97 8.15 -7.74
C THR A 35 -13.02 9.02 -6.48
N MET A 36 -11.88 9.08 -5.73
CA MET A 36 -11.81 9.83 -4.47
C MET A 36 -12.00 11.36 -4.69
N VAL A 37 -11.57 11.88 -5.83
CA VAL A 37 -11.72 13.30 -6.22
C VAL A 37 -13.19 13.73 -6.31
N ARG A 38 -14.17 12.82 -6.38
CA ARG A 38 -15.58 13.18 -6.19
C ARG A 38 -15.84 13.90 -4.87
N ARG A 39 -14.98 13.74 -3.90
CA ARG A 39 -14.99 14.42 -2.61
C ARG A 39 -13.61 15.05 -2.35
N PRO A 40 -13.32 16.22 -2.94
CA PRO A 40 -11.98 16.84 -2.90
C PRO A 40 -11.42 17.01 -1.47
N LYS A 41 -12.26 17.32 -0.49
CA LYS A 41 -11.84 17.40 0.92
C LYS A 41 -11.36 16.05 1.47
N VAL A 42 -12.01 14.94 1.10
CA VAL A 42 -11.56 13.58 1.48
C VAL A 42 -10.24 13.25 0.81
N PHE A 43 -10.14 13.56 -0.50
CA PHE A 43 -8.89 13.34 -1.26
C PHE A 43 -7.72 14.11 -0.65
N ARG A 44 -7.88 15.40 -0.33
CA ARG A 44 -6.82 16.21 0.28
C ARG A 44 -6.39 15.65 1.64
N ALA A 45 -7.34 15.38 2.54
CA ALA A 45 -7.04 14.79 3.85
C ALA A 45 -6.30 13.45 3.74
N TYR A 46 -6.75 12.58 2.82
CA TYR A 46 -6.04 11.33 2.52
C TYR A 46 -4.62 11.59 2.02
N ARG A 47 -4.43 12.54 1.11
CA ARG A 47 -3.12 12.84 0.54
C ARG A 47 -2.14 13.42 1.57
N ASP A 48 -2.65 14.29 2.44
CA ASP A 48 -1.84 14.87 3.51
C ASP A 48 -1.42 13.79 4.51
N LEU A 49 -2.36 12.93 4.93
CA LEU A 49 -2.05 11.79 5.80
C LEU A 49 -1.09 10.79 5.12
N HIS A 50 -1.27 10.53 3.81
CA HIS A 50 -0.38 9.65 3.06
C HIS A 50 1.03 10.23 2.97
N SER A 51 1.18 11.55 2.78
CA SER A 51 2.50 12.19 2.80
C SER A 51 3.16 11.97 4.16
N ALA A 52 2.49 12.33 5.23
CA ALA A 52 3.01 12.22 6.59
C ALA A 52 3.37 10.77 6.98
N ALA A 53 2.49 9.80 6.70
CA ALA A 53 2.70 8.42 7.13
C ALA A 53 3.69 7.64 6.24
N MET A 54 3.69 7.89 4.91
CA MET A 54 4.40 7.03 3.94
C MET A 54 5.62 7.68 3.31
N MET A 55 5.62 9.02 3.17
CA MET A 55 6.58 9.70 2.30
C MET A 55 7.55 10.59 3.07
N ASP A 56 7.11 11.18 4.16
CA ASP A 56 7.95 12.07 4.97
C ASP A 56 9.07 11.28 5.66
N GLU A 57 10.21 11.94 5.85
CA GLU A 57 11.34 11.37 6.56
C GLU A 57 11.00 11.14 8.04
N GLY A 58 11.49 10.03 8.57
CA GLY A 58 11.30 9.60 9.95
C GLY A 58 12.31 8.52 10.31
N GLU A 59 12.07 7.80 11.39
CA GLU A 59 12.96 6.71 11.82
C GLU A 59 12.77 5.44 10.98
N VAL A 60 11.58 5.25 10.39
CA VAL A 60 11.25 4.06 9.61
C VAL A 60 11.58 4.28 8.13
N PRO A 61 12.49 3.51 7.53
CA PRO A 61 12.84 3.65 6.13
C PRO A 61 11.62 3.48 5.21
N ARG A 62 11.52 4.30 4.16
CA ARG A 62 10.45 4.24 3.15
C ARG A 62 10.30 2.84 2.54
N ALA A 63 11.42 2.13 2.32
CA ALA A 63 11.43 0.74 1.88
C ALA A 63 10.57 -0.15 2.79
N LEU A 64 10.75 -0.03 4.11
CA LEU A 64 9.98 -0.81 5.08
C LEU A 64 8.51 -0.38 5.11
N LYS A 65 8.21 0.92 5.02
CA LYS A 65 6.82 1.43 4.95
C LYS A 65 6.06 0.81 3.77
N PHE A 66 6.67 0.67 2.58
CA PHE A 66 6.04 0.01 1.44
C PHE A 66 5.90 -1.51 1.61
N MET A 67 6.87 -2.18 2.23
CA MET A 67 6.76 -3.61 2.56
C MET A 67 5.63 -3.87 3.57
N ILE A 68 5.48 -3.03 4.60
CA ILE A 68 4.37 -3.04 5.55
C ILE A 68 3.04 -2.85 4.81
N ALA A 69 2.97 -1.85 3.94
CA ALA A 69 1.79 -1.54 3.13
C ALA A 69 1.37 -2.71 2.22
N TYR A 70 2.35 -3.39 1.60
CA TYR A 70 2.10 -4.63 0.86
C TYR A 70 1.51 -5.71 1.77
N THR A 71 2.17 -5.98 2.90
CA THR A 71 1.82 -7.09 3.78
C THR A 71 0.43 -6.93 4.40
N VAL A 72 0.07 -5.72 4.88
CA VAL A 72 -1.28 -5.46 5.40
C VAL A 72 -2.34 -5.60 4.31
N SER A 73 -2.03 -5.22 3.07
CA SER A 73 -2.96 -5.37 1.93
C SER A 73 -3.17 -6.82 1.54
N ARG A 74 -2.10 -7.62 1.51
CA ARG A 74 -2.19 -9.06 1.27
C ARG A 74 -3.02 -9.77 2.34
N ALA A 75 -2.78 -9.47 3.60
CA ALA A 75 -3.53 -10.06 4.72
C ALA A 75 -5.01 -9.65 4.72
N CYS A 76 -5.33 -8.45 4.24
CA CYS A 76 -6.70 -7.93 4.06
C CYS A 76 -7.39 -8.47 2.79
N GLY A 77 -6.65 -9.10 1.86
CA GLY A 77 -7.18 -9.57 0.58
C GLY A 77 -7.34 -8.48 -0.48
N ASP A 78 -6.69 -7.33 -0.32
CA ASP A 78 -6.73 -6.23 -1.30
C ASP A 78 -5.62 -6.36 -2.34
N ALA A 79 -5.96 -6.90 -3.50
CA ALA A 79 -5.03 -7.09 -4.60
C ALA A 79 -4.57 -5.78 -5.25
N TYR A 80 -5.42 -4.73 -5.26
CA TYR A 80 -5.10 -3.44 -5.85
C TYR A 80 -3.97 -2.74 -5.10
N THR A 81 -4.16 -2.55 -3.79
CA THR A 81 -3.19 -1.84 -2.96
C THR A 81 -1.91 -2.67 -2.78
N ALA A 82 -2.01 -4.01 -2.74
CA ALA A 82 -0.84 -4.89 -2.73
C ALA A 82 0.03 -4.71 -3.99
N ALA A 83 -0.57 -4.70 -5.19
CA ALA A 83 0.16 -4.50 -6.45
C ALA A 83 0.93 -3.17 -6.45
N HIS A 84 0.25 -2.07 -6.09
CA HIS A 84 0.87 -0.75 -6.04
C HIS A 84 2.00 -0.65 -5.02
N ASN A 85 1.84 -1.26 -3.83
CA ASN A 85 2.88 -1.17 -2.81
C ASN A 85 4.08 -2.08 -3.08
N ALA A 86 3.90 -3.21 -3.76
CA ALA A 86 5.03 -4.00 -4.26
C ALA A 86 5.84 -3.22 -5.32
N GLU A 87 5.16 -2.61 -6.30
CA GLU A 87 5.78 -1.75 -7.30
C GLU A 87 6.51 -0.56 -6.64
N ASN A 88 5.87 0.10 -5.66
CA ASN A 88 6.47 1.21 -4.93
C ASN A 88 7.67 0.76 -4.07
N ALA A 89 7.63 -0.42 -3.47
CA ALA A 89 8.75 -0.97 -2.72
C ALA A 89 10.00 -1.10 -3.60
N ALA A 90 9.83 -1.64 -4.82
CA ALA A 90 10.92 -1.75 -5.78
C ALA A 90 11.39 -0.39 -6.30
N HIS A 91 10.48 0.42 -6.84
CA HIS A 91 10.85 1.62 -7.61
C HIS A 91 11.09 2.86 -6.76
N MET A 92 10.36 3.02 -5.66
CA MET A 92 10.46 4.20 -4.78
C MET A 92 11.20 3.88 -3.47
N GLY A 93 11.11 2.65 -3.00
CA GLY A 93 11.80 2.17 -1.80
C GLY A 93 13.19 1.62 -2.07
N GLY A 94 13.53 1.30 -3.32
CA GLY A 94 14.81 0.68 -3.68
C GLY A 94 14.96 -0.75 -3.18
N VAL A 95 13.86 -1.44 -2.91
CA VAL A 95 13.88 -2.84 -2.46
C VAL A 95 14.22 -3.74 -3.65
N ALA A 96 15.21 -4.63 -3.48
CA ALA A 96 15.59 -5.60 -4.51
C ALA A 96 14.40 -6.50 -4.89
N LEU A 97 14.29 -6.83 -6.18
CA LEU A 97 13.14 -7.60 -6.70
C LEU A 97 13.00 -8.95 -6.02
N GLU A 98 14.10 -9.64 -5.73
CA GLU A 98 14.09 -10.93 -5.04
C GLU A 98 13.49 -10.82 -3.63
N LYS A 99 13.68 -9.68 -2.97
CA LYS A 99 13.09 -9.39 -1.66
C LYS A 99 11.60 -9.06 -1.79
N VAL A 100 11.20 -8.34 -2.84
CA VAL A 100 9.77 -8.07 -3.14
C VAL A 100 9.04 -9.39 -3.43
N GLU A 101 9.60 -10.26 -4.25
CA GLU A 101 9.04 -11.58 -4.58
C GLU A 101 8.96 -12.52 -3.37
N ALA A 102 9.79 -12.27 -2.34
CA ALA A 102 9.82 -13.04 -1.11
C ALA A 102 8.86 -12.52 -0.03
N LEU A 103 8.15 -11.39 -0.24
CA LEU A 103 7.29 -10.77 0.77
C LEU A 103 6.19 -11.70 1.30
N ASP A 104 5.58 -12.53 0.45
CA ASP A 104 4.58 -13.50 0.90
C ASP A 104 5.16 -14.63 1.78
N ARG A 105 6.48 -14.77 1.80
CA ARG A 105 7.24 -15.76 2.59
C ARG A 105 8.25 -15.11 3.52
N PHE A 106 7.98 -13.86 3.97
CA PHE A 106 8.93 -13.08 4.77
C PHE A 106 9.38 -13.79 6.05
N ARG A 107 8.56 -14.69 6.60
CA ARG A 107 8.85 -15.44 7.82
C ARG A 107 10.05 -16.39 7.66
N GLU A 108 10.13 -17.04 6.51
CA GLU A 108 11.12 -18.08 6.22
C GLU A 108 12.29 -17.56 5.38
N SER A 109 12.09 -16.46 4.67
CA SER A 109 13.06 -15.91 3.74
C SER A 109 14.24 -15.23 4.46
N LEU A 110 15.45 -15.49 3.99
CA LEU A 110 16.68 -14.86 4.49
C LEU A 110 16.85 -13.40 4.05
N HIS A 111 16.00 -12.90 3.17
CA HIS A 111 16.07 -11.51 2.71
C HIS A 111 15.62 -10.48 3.77
N PHE A 112 14.99 -10.92 4.85
CA PHE A 112 14.45 -10.02 5.88
C PHE A 112 15.23 -10.10 7.18
N SER A 113 15.55 -8.96 7.77
CA SER A 113 16.10 -8.86 9.11
C SER A 113 15.06 -9.20 10.18
N ALA A 114 15.51 -9.43 11.42
CA ALA A 114 14.59 -9.62 12.55
C ALA A 114 13.69 -8.41 12.77
N ALA A 115 14.24 -7.20 12.64
CA ALA A 115 13.48 -5.95 12.75
C ALA A 115 12.37 -5.86 11.67
N GLU A 116 12.71 -6.12 10.41
CA GLU A 116 11.72 -6.12 9.33
C GLU A 116 10.64 -7.17 9.55
N ARG A 117 11.02 -8.40 9.95
CA ARG A 117 10.02 -9.43 10.27
C ARG A 117 9.06 -9.01 11.36
N ALA A 118 9.54 -8.39 12.44
CA ALA A 118 8.69 -7.91 13.53
C ALA A 118 7.63 -6.90 13.01
N ALA A 119 8.03 -5.96 12.15
CA ALA A 119 7.12 -4.99 11.55
C ALA A 119 6.12 -5.65 10.58
N LEU A 120 6.56 -6.62 9.77
CA LEU A 120 5.71 -7.34 8.83
C LEU A 120 4.74 -8.30 9.55
N GLU A 121 5.12 -8.88 10.69
CA GLU A 121 4.19 -9.66 11.52
C GLU A 121 3.06 -8.80 12.07
N LEU A 122 3.37 -7.62 12.61
CA LEU A 122 2.33 -6.69 13.03
C LEU A 122 1.42 -6.30 11.86
N ALA A 123 1.99 -6.03 10.68
CA ALA A 123 1.22 -5.70 9.47
C ALA A 123 0.28 -6.85 9.06
N ALA A 124 0.76 -8.08 9.06
CA ALA A 124 -0.04 -9.27 8.75
C ALA A 124 -1.16 -9.47 9.77
N ALA A 125 -0.85 -9.35 11.06
CA ALA A 125 -1.84 -9.47 12.14
C ALA A 125 -2.91 -8.37 12.09
N THR A 126 -2.51 -7.13 11.75
CA THR A 126 -3.45 -6.00 11.63
C THR A 126 -4.36 -6.14 10.40
N GLY A 127 -3.83 -6.67 9.29
CA GLY A 127 -4.59 -6.89 8.05
C GLY A 127 -5.56 -8.05 8.13
N ALA A 128 -5.40 -8.98 9.05
CA ALA A 128 -6.30 -10.11 9.23
C ALA A 128 -7.73 -9.65 9.59
N CYS A 129 -8.71 -10.47 9.27
CA CYS A 129 -10.11 -10.20 9.62
C CYS A 129 -10.70 -11.41 10.34
N PRO A 130 -10.99 -11.32 11.66
CA PRO A 130 -10.73 -10.18 12.54
C PRO A 130 -9.24 -9.92 12.75
N PRO A 131 -8.83 -8.69 13.16
CA PRO A 131 -7.44 -8.40 13.47
C PRO A 131 -6.87 -9.31 14.56
N ALA A 132 -5.65 -9.81 14.36
CA ALA A 132 -4.99 -10.78 15.24
C ALA A 132 -3.83 -10.17 16.03
N VAL A 133 -3.88 -8.87 16.28
CA VAL A 133 -2.84 -8.13 17.02
C VAL A 133 -2.83 -8.54 18.50
N THR A 134 -1.63 -8.77 19.04
CA THR A 134 -1.40 -9.12 20.44
C THR A 134 -0.27 -8.28 21.05
N ASP A 135 -0.15 -8.28 22.39
CA ASP A 135 0.93 -7.61 23.09
C ASP A 135 2.32 -8.17 22.73
N GLU A 136 2.39 -9.44 22.27
CA GLU A 136 3.65 -10.06 21.82
C GLU A 136 4.25 -9.33 20.63
N HIS A 137 3.42 -8.91 19.66
CA HIS A 137 3.90 -8.12 18.51
C HIS A 137 4.61 -6.84 18.99
N PHE A 138 4.06 -6.16 19.99
CA PHE A 138 4.67 -4.93 20.52
C PHE A 138 5.91 -5.21 21.38
N ARG A 139 5.95 -6.34 22.11
CA ARG A 139 7.17 -6.75 22.81
C ARG A 139 8.31 -7.02 21.83
N GLU A 140 8.00 -7.67 20.70
CA GLU A 140 9.00 -7.94 19.65
C GLU A 140 9.46 -6.66 18.97
N LEU A 141 8.53 -5.77 18.60
CA LEU A 141 8.86 -4.48 17.99
C LEU A 141 9.79 -3.64 18.86
N ARG A 142 9.56 -3.57 20.17
CA ARG A 142 10.41 -2.79 21.12
C ARG A 142 11.84 -3.28 21.24
N LYS A 143 12.18 -4.48 20.75
CA LYS A 143 13.56 -4.94 20.65
C LYS A 143 14.33 -4.24 19.53
N HIS A 144 13.63 -3.65 18.56
CA HIS A 144 14.20 -3.15 17.32
C HIS A 144 13.88 -1.68 17.03
N TYR A 145 12.82 -1.14 17.60
CA TYR A 145 12.27 0.18 17.27
C TYR A 145 11.99 1.01 18.53
N SER A 146 12.20 2.33 18.40
CA SER A 146 11.73 3.30 19.39
C SER A 146 10.20 3.35 19.44
N GLU A 147 9.62 3.96 20.47
CA GLU A 147 8.17 4.20 20.53
C GLU A 147 7.71 5.09 19.37
N ASP A 148 8.51 6.06 18.94
CA ASP A 148 8.20 6.94 17.80
C ASP A 148 8.21 6.16 16.48
N ALA A 149 9.20 5.30 16.26
CA ALA A 149 9.23 4.40 15.09
C ALA A 149 8.05 3.42 15.09
N ILE A 150 7.63 2.90 16.24
CA ILE A 150 6.44 2.05 16.35
C ILE A 150 5.17 2.83 15.95
N VAL A 151 5.05 4.09 16.35
CA VAL A 151 3.93 4.95 15.92
C VAL A 151 3.96 5.19 14.42
N GLU A 152 5.14 5.38 13.79
CA GLU A 152 5.26 5.48 12.32
C GLU A 152 4.82 4.18 11.63
N ILE A 153 5.23 3.01 12.14
CA ILE A 153 4.81 1.70 11.62
C ILE A 153 3.28 1.59 11.68
N VAL A 154 2.70 1.91 12.83
CA VAL A 154 1.24 1.86 13.04
C VAL A 154 0.51 2.86 12.14
N ALA A 155 1.04 4.07 11.95
CA ALA A 155 0.46 5.06 11.05
C ALA A 155 0.43 4.55 9.60
N ALA A 156 1.53 3.95 9.12
CA ALA A 156 1.61 3.39 7.78
C ALA A 156 0.58 2.26 7.57
N LEU A 157 0.54 1.26 8.46
CA LEU A 157 -0.39 0.14 8.31
C LEU A 157 -1.86 0.55 8.49
N ALA A 158 -2.18 1.50 9.38
CA ALA A 158 -3.54 1.96 9.60
C ALA A 158 -4.07 2.76 8.41
N LEU A 159 -3.24 3.65 7.85
CA LEU A 159 -3.57 4.37 6.62
C LEU A 159 -3.89 3.40 5.47
N ILE A 160 -3.02 2.40 5.26
CA ILE A 160 -3.23 1.42 4.20
C ILE A 160 -4.44 0.53 4.51
N GLY A 161 -4.69 0.19 5.76
CA GLY A 161 -5.91 -0.52 6.17
C GLY A 161 -7.20 0.26 5.84
N TRP A 162 -7.17 1.60 5.95
CA TRP A 162 -8.25 2.45 5.47
C TRP A 162 -8.38 2.38 3.95
N LEU A 163 -7.26 2.50 3.23
CA LEU A 163 -7.24 2.44 1.76
C LEU A 163 -7.71 1.08 1.24
N ASN A 164 -7.32 -0.02 1.89
CA ASN A 164 -7.77 -1.37 1.52
C ASN A 164 -9.30 -1.49 1.56
N ARG A 165 -9.95 -0.92 2.57
CA ARG A 165 -11.43 -0.91 2.63
C ARG A 165 -12.04 -0.05 1.54
N TRP A 166 -11.41 1.08 1.21
CA TRP A 166 -11.83 1.95 0.12
C TRP A 166 -11.75 1.22 -1.23
N THR A 167 -10.61 0.61 -1.55
CA THR A 167 -10.38 -0.09 -2.83
C THR A 167 -11.21 -1.36 -2.95
N CYS A 168 -11.32 -2.16 -1.90
CA CYS A 168 -12.21 -3.32 -1.88
C CYS A 168 -13.69 -2.93 -2.08
N ALA A 169 -14.13 -1.80 -1.50
CA ALA A 169 -15.51 -1.34 -1.65
C ALA A 169 -15.80 -0.78 -3.04
N LEU A 170 -14.88 -0.04 -3.65
CA LEU A 170 -15.09 0.67 -4.92
C LEU A 170 -14.60 -0.11 -6.15
N ALA A 171 -13.75 -1.12 -5.96
CA ALA A 171 -13.19 -1.97 -7.01
C ALA A 171 -12.59 -1.18 -8.19
N PRO A 172 -11.66 -0.21 -7.98
CA PRO A 172 -10.98 0.44 -9.08
C PRO A 172 -10.23 -0.59 -9.91
N GLN A 173 -10.13 -0.39 -11.22
CA GLN A 173 -9.28 -1.21 -12.08
C GLN A 173 -7.81 -0.92 -11.81
N LEU A 174 -6.96 -1.95 -11.86
CA LEU A 174 -5.51 -1.76 -11.84
C LEU A 174 -5.05 -1.05 -13.10
N GLU A 175 -4.10 -0.17 -12.94
CA GLU A 175 -3.38 0.48 -14.02
C GLU A 175 -2.43 -0.51 -14.72
N PRO A 176 -2.16 -0.33 -16.01
CA PRO A 176 -1.34 -1.26 -16.78
C PRO A 176 0.02 -1.58 -16.14
N ASN A 177 0.70 -0.56 -15.61
CA ASN A 177 2.03 -0.72 -15.02
C ASN A 177 1.99 -1.56 -13.73
N ALA A 178 1.12 -1.21 -12.79
CA ALA A 178 0.96 -1.96 -11.54
C ALA A 178 0.49 -3.39 -11.79
N LEU A 179 -0.40 -3.59 -12.76
CA LEU A 179 -0.85 -4.93 -13.19
C LEU A 179 0.31 -5.74 -13.77
N ALA A 180 1.08 -5.16 -14.69
CA ALA A 180 2.22 -5.83 -15.32
C ALA A 180 3.27 -6.22 -14.27
N PHE A 181 3.64 -5.28 -13.39
CA PHE A 181 4.58 -5.54 -12.29
C PHE A 181 4.10 -6.67 -11.39
N ALA A 182 2.87 -6.59 -10.88
CA ALA A 182 2.33 -7.60 -9.98
C ALA A 182 2.18 -8.98 -10.66
N THR A 183 1.81 -9.01 -11.95
CA THR A 183 1.75 -10.25 -12.72
C THR A 183 3.14 -10.91 -12.84
N ALA A 184 4.16 -10.11 -13.12
CA ALA A 184 5.52 -10.62 -13.28
C ALA A 184 6.13 -11.14 -11.97
N HIS A 185 5.90 -10.43 -10.85
CA HIS A 185 6.66 -10.62 -9.62
C HIS A 185 5.86 -11.26 -8.46
N LEU A 186 4.52 -11.17 -8.46
CA LEU A 186 3.69 -11.61 -7.33
C LEU A 186 2.85 -12.86 -7.63
N SER A 187 2.67 -13.24 -8.91
CA SER A 187 1.80 -14.38 -9.28
C SER A 187 2.26 -15.71 -8.68
N ARG A 188 3.58 -15.89 -8.51
CA ARG A 188 4.14 -17.10 -7.86
C ARG A 188 3.74 -17.20 -6.38
N GLY A 189 3.50 -16.06 -5.71
CA GLY A 189 2.96 -15.97 -4.35
C GLY A 189 1.43 -16.05 -4.28
N GLY A 190 0.76 -16.43 -5.38
CA GLY A 190 -0.70 -16.57 -5.42
C GLY A 190 -1.45 -15.24 -5.56
N TRP A 191 -0.76 -14.14 -5.90
CA TRP A 191 -1.46 -12.90 -6.20
C TRP A 191 -2.22 -12.99 -7.53
N THR A 192 -3.44 -12.47 -7.54
CA THR A 192 -4.26 -12.28 -8.75
C THR A 192 -4.98 -10.95 -8.67
N PRO A 193 -5.29 -10.28 -9.79
CA PRO A 193 -5.95 -8.97 -9.77
C PRO A 193 -7.41 -9.03 -9.28
N GLY A 194 -8.04 -10.19 -9.27
CA GLY A 194 -9.42 -10.37 -8.81
C GLY A 194 -10.40 -9.38 -9.45
N VAL A 195 -11.19 -8.71 -8.60
CA VAL A 195 -12.19 -7.70 -9.03
C VAL A 195 -11.57 -6.45 -9.66
N HIS A 196 -10.26 -6.27 -9.53
CA HIS A 196 -9.49 -5.14 -10.06
C HIS A 196 -8.89 -5.42 -11.45
N ALA A 197 -9.13 -6.61 -12.01
CA ALA A 197 -8.70 -6.94 -13.36
C ALA A 197 -9.29 -5.94 -14.37
N PRO A 198 -8.49 -5.47 -15.36
CA PRO A 198 -9.03 -4.75 -16.49
C PRO A 198 -10.08 -5.61 -17.20
N ARG A 199 -11.21 -5.02 -17.53
CA ARG A 199 -12.20 -5.70 -18.38
C ARG A 199 -11.88 -5.39 -19.83
N ALA A 200 -12.05 -6.38 -20.69
CA ALA A 200 -12.04 -6.16 -22.12
C ALA A 200 -13.04 -5.05 -22.49
N PRO A 201 -12.70 -4.22 -23.48
CA PRO A 201 -13.58 -3.16 -23.98
C PRO A 201 -14.90 -3.69 -24.50
#